data_fc85d6df2f1959aef57b8381e817893f
#
_entry.id   fc85d6df2f1959aef57b8381e817893f
#
_cell.length_a   1.000
_cell.length_b   1.000
_cell.length_c   1.000
_cell.angle_alpha   90.00
_cell.angle_beta   90.00
_cell.angle_gamma   90.00
#
_symmetry.space_group_name_H-M   'P 1'
#
loop_
_entity.id
_entity.type
_entity.pdbx_description
1 polymer ?
#
loop_
_entity_poly.entity_id
_entity_poly.type
_entity_poly.pdbx_seq_one_letter_code
_entity_poly.pdbx_strand_id
1 'polypeptide(L)'
;MIGTFKVDKSNFGHALEAFIISIAVTAASVGMSDLGWLSYSPSKGFVLGSGLALAYYIGREKRDCETGLDLPAGSPRAWYLMWIRWKNLLDLVGPILVHAIAWAIYLDLFPST
;
A
#
# COMPACT_ATOMS: atom_id res chain seq x y z
N MET A 1 -8.51 -12.78 -17.23
CA MET A 1 -7.77 -12.74 -15.95
C MET A 1 -6.97 -14.02 -15.77
N ILE A 2 -5.79 -13.90 -15.22
CA ILE A 2 -4.88 -15.02 -14.99
C ILE A 2 -5.14 -15.59 -13.59
N GLY A 3 -5.19 -16.91 -13.47
CA GLY A 3 -5.36 -17.59 -12.17
C GLY A 3 -6.79 -17.70 -11.72
N THR A 4 -6.98 -18.07 -10.45
CA THR A 4 -8.29 -18.35 -9.84
C THR A 4 -8.65 -17.22 -8.86
N PHE A 5 -9.90 -16.76 -8.91
CA PHE A 5 -10.42 -15.82 -7.91
C PHE A 5 -10.60 -16.54 -6.58
N LYS A 6 -9.83 -16.13 -5.57
CA LYS A 6 -9.92 -16.70 -4.23
C LYS A 6 -9.52 -15.64 -3.20
N VAL A 7 -10.47 -15.22 -2.38
CA VAL A 7 -10.22 -14.35 -1.25
C VAL A 7 -9.90 -15.19 -0.02
N ASP A 8 -8.81 -14.88 0.67
CA ASP A 8 -8.39 -15.62 1.85
C ASP A 8 -7.89 -14.68 2.96
N LYS A 9 -7.43 -15.28 4.06
CA LYS A 9 -6.95 -14.50 5.22
C LYS A 9 -5.74 -13.62 4.90
N SER A 10 -4.91 -14.01 3.94
CA SER A 10 -3.74 -13.22 3.58
C SER A 10 -4.12 -11.88 2.96
N ASN A 11 -5.26 -11.80 2.27
CA ASN A 11 -5.74 -10.53 1.72
C ASN A 11 -6.03 -9.52 2.83
N PHE A 12 -6.67 -9.97 3.91
CA PHE A 12 -6.94 -9.13 5.07
C PHE A 12 -5.66 -8.80 5.84
N GLY A 13 -4.76 -9.78 5.96
CA GLY A 13 -3.46 -9.57 6.60
C GLY A 13 -2.62 -8.51 5.89
N HIS A 14 -2.61 -8.53 4.56
CA HIS A 14 -1.90 -7.51 3.76
C HIS A 14 -2.52 -6.12 3.95
N ALA A 15 -3.84 -6.03 4.01
CA ALA A 15 -4.52 -4.77 4.26
C ALA A 15 -4.14 -4.19 5.64
N LEU A 16 -4.15 -5.02 6.67
CA LEU A 16 -3.78 -4.61 8.02
C LEU A 16 -2.32 -4.20 8.10
N GLU A 17 -1.43 -5.00 7.52
CA GLU A 17 0.01 -4.71 7.50
C GLU A 17 0.31 -3.39 6.80
N ALA A 18 -0.35 -3.14 5.66
CA ALA A 18 -0.19 -1.88 4.94
C ALA A 18 -0.64 -0.69 5.78
N PHE A 19 -1.74 -0.84 6.51
CA PHE A 19 -2.23 0.20 7.40
C PHE A 19 -1.26 0.47 8.55
N ILE A 20 -0.72 -0.58 9.15
CA ILE A 20 0.29 -0.45 10.21
C ILE A 20 1.52 0.27 9.71
N ILE A 21 2.01 -0.06 8.52
CA ILE A 21 3.15 0.63 7.91
C ILE A 21 2.86 2.12 7.74
N SER A 22 1.68 2.47 7.23
CA SER A 22 1.33 3.88 7.04
C SER A 22 1.23 4.65 8.35
N ILE A 23 0.68 4.02 9.41
CA ILE A 23 0.62 4.64 10.74
C ILE A 23 2.02 4.84 11.32
N ALA A 24 2.88 3.84 11.21
CA ALA A 24 4.26 3.94 11.71
C ALA A 24 5.04 5.05 11.02
N VAL A 25 4.93 5.17 9.69
CA VAL A 25 5.59 6.24 8.93
C VAL A 25 4.99 7.60 9.28
N THR A 26 3.68 7.67 9.45
CA THR A 26 3.00 8.92 9.87
C THR A 26 3.52 9.38 11.23
N ALA A 27 3.56 8.47 12.20
CA ALA A 27 4.05 8.78 13.54
C ALA A 27 5.51 9.23 13.53
N ALA A 28 6.35 8.55 12.75
CA ALA A 28 7.76 8.94 12.62
C ALA A 28 7.90 10.32 11.97
N SER A 29 7.10 10.62 10.94
CA SER A 29 7.14 11.91 10.26
C SER A 29 6.71 13.05 11.18
N VAL A 30 5.65 12.84 11.97
CA VAL A 30 5.19 13.83 12.95
C VAL A 30 6.24 14.03 14.04
N GLY A 31 6.84 12.96 14.56
CA GLY A 31 7.91 13.05 15.53
C GLY A 31 9.12 13.81 15.03
N MET A 32 9.53 13.57 13.78
CA MET A 32 10.64 14.30 13.16
C MET A 32 10.30 15.78 12.94
N SER A 33 9.04 16.09 12.63
CA SER A 33 8.56 17.45 12.53
C SER A 33 8.61 18.17 13.88
N ASP A 34 8.19 17.49 14.95
CA ASP A 34 8.25 18.06 16.30
C ASP A 34 9.68 18.31 16.78
N LEU A 35 10.63 17.50 16.29
CA LEU A 35 12.06 17.72 16.57
C LEU A 35 12.69 18.79 15.67
N GLY A 36 11.94 19.37 14.75
CA GLY A 36 12.43 20.39 13.83
C GLY A 36 13.22 19.86 12.64
N TRP A 37 13.28 18.53 12.45
CA TRP A 37 14.01 17.94 11.33
C TRP A 37 13.27 18.05 10.00
N LEU A 38 11.94 17.99 10.05
CA LEU A 38 11.08 18.08 8.88
C LEU A 38 9.90 18.99 9.20
N SER A 39 9.28 19.55 8.16
CA SER A 39 8.07 20.37 8.29
C SER A 39 6.86 19.61 7.72
N TYR A 40 6.46 18.55 8.38
CA TYR A 40 5.29 17.77 7.98
C TYR A 40 4.12 17.98 8.94
N SER A 41 2.98 18.36 8.40
CA SER A 41 1.71 18.29 9.12
C SER A 41 1.29 16.81 9.21
N PRO A 42 0.35 16.46 10.13
CA PRO A 42 -0.18 15.10 10.17
C PRO A 42 -0.74 14.61 8.83
N SER A 43 -1.39 15.47 8.05
CA SER A 43 -1.90 15.06 6.74
C SER A 43 -0.78 14.74 5.75
N LYS A 44 0.28 15.54 5.72
CA LYS A 44 1.44 15.25 4.87
C LYS A 44 2.13 13.95 5.29
N GLY A 45 2.26 13.72 6.61
CA GLY A 45 2.79 12.47 7.13
C GLY A 45 1.96 11.27 6.72
N PHE A 46 0.63 11.40 6.76
CA PHE A 46 -0.27 10.34 6.34
C PHE A 46 -0.19 10.06 4.84
N VAL A 47 -0.05 11.11 4.00
CA VAL A 47 0.18 10.93 2.56
C VAL A 47 1.47 10.16 2.32
N LEU A 48 2.54 10.57 2.98
CA LEU A 48 3.84 9.90 2.84
C LEU A 48 3.76 8.44 3.28
N GLY A 49 3.16 8.17 4.44
CA GLY A 49 3.02 6.82 4.97
C GLY A 49 2.19 5.93 4.07
N SER A 50 1.05 6.44 3.58
CA SER A 50 0.20 5.71 2.64
C SER A 50 0.91 5.43 1.32
N GLY A 51 1.62 6.43 0.78
CA GLY A 51 2.39 6.27 -0.45
C GLY A 51 3.47 5.21 -0.32
N LEU A 52 4.23 5.22 0.77
CA LEU A 52 5.28 4.22 1.01
C LEU A 52 4.71 2.83 1.22
N ALA A 53 3.62 2.70 1.97
CA ALA A 53 2.98 1.41 2.19
C ALA A 53 2.45 0.82 0.88
N LEU A 54 1.77 1.62 0.06
CA LEU A 54 1.24 1.17 -1.22
C LEU A 54 2.37 0.84 -2.20
N ALA A 55 3.43 1.67 -2.24
CA ALA A 55 4.60 1.40 -3.09
C ALA A 55 5.28 0.08 -2.71
N TYR A 56 5.40 -0.19 -1.42
CA TYR A 56 5.96 -1.46 -0.93
C TYR A 56 5.14 -2.64 -1.43
N TYR A 57 3.81 -2.59 -1.30
CA TYR A 57 2.95 -3.69 -1.72
C TYR A 57 2.89 -3.84 -3.24
N ILE A 58 2.89 -2.74 -3.98
CA ILE A 58 2.96 -2.81 -5.44
C ILE A 58 4.25 -3.49 -5.88
N GLY A 59 5.38 -3.12 -5.30
CA GLY A 59 6.67 -3.75 -5.60
C GLY A 59 6.70 -5.23 -5.22
N ARG A 60 6.14 -5.57 -4.07
CA ARG A 60 6.03 -6.96 -3.62
C ARG A 60 5.18 -7.80 -4.56
N GLU A 61 4.02 -7.27 -4.98
CA GLU A 61 3.13 -7.99 -5.88
C GLU A 61 3.72 -8.11 -7.28
N LYS A 62 4.48 -7.11 -7.72
CA LYS A 62 5.23 -7.23 -8.96
C LYS A 62 6.19 -8.42 -8.89
N ARG A 63 6.93 -8.55 -7.79
CA ARG A 63 7.85 -9.65 -7.58
C ARG A 63 7.13 -11.00 -7.53
N ASP A 64 6.01 -11.06 -6.83
CA ASP A 64 5.20 -12.28 -6.76
C ASP A 64 4.67 -12.67 -8.14
N CYS A 65 4.31 -11.70 -8.96
CA CYS A 65 3.90 -11.93 -10.34
C CYS A 65 5.05 -12.51 -11.17
N GLU A 66 6.25 -11.95 -11.06
CA GLU A 66 7.43 -12.48 -11.73
C GLU A 66 7.67 -13.93 -11.36
N THR A 67 7.66 -14.22 -10.05
CA THR A 67 7.89 -15.57 -9.56
C THR A 67 6.78 -16.52 -9.98
N GLY A 68 5.54 -16.12 -9.85
CA GLY A 68 4.38 -16.97 -10.16
C GLY A 68 4.18 -17.28 -11.64
N LEU A 69 4.68 -16.43 -12.52
CA LEU A 69 4.58 -16.62 -13.98
C LEU A 69 5.91 -17.00 -14.62
N ASP A 70 6.91 -17.35 -13.81
CA ASP A 70 8.25 -17.71 -14.29
C ASP A 70 8.89 -16.62 -15.17
N LEU A 71 8.68 -15.38 -14.81
CA LEU A 71 9.32 -14.25 -15.49
C LEU A 71 10.66 -13.92 -14.83
N PRO A 72 11.65 -13.40 -15.58
CA PRO A 72 12.90 -12.99 -14.97
C PRO A 72 12.70 -11.82 -14.00
N ALA A 73 13.54 -11.74 -12.96
CA ALA A 73 13.52 -10.62 -12.03
C ALA A 73 13.75 -9.31 -12.78
N GLY A 74 12.91 -8.31 -12.48
CA GLY A 74 12.99 -7.03 -13.17
C GLY A 74 12.22 -6.99 -14.50
N SER A 75 11.42 -8.01 -14.80
CA SER A 75 10.67 -8.06 -16.05
C SER A 75 9.69 -6.89 -16.18
N PRO A 76 9.75 -6.10 -17.25
CA PRO A 76 8.77 -5.03 -17.47
C PRO A 76 7.34 -5.52 -17.62
N ARG A 77 7.16 -6.78 -18.08
CA ARG A 77 5.83 -7.36 -18.30
C ARG A 77 5.06 -7.52 -17.01
N ALA A 78 5.74 -7.74 -15.89
CA ALA A 78 5.09 -7.94 -14.59
C ALA A 78 4.34 -6.67 -14.11
N TRP A 79 4.75 -5.48 -14.56
CA TRP A 79 4.09 -4.23 -14.17
C TRP A 79 2.62 -4.16 -14.60
N TYR A 80 2.27 -4.81 -15.70
CA TYR A 80 0.86 -4.84 -16.11
C TYR A 80 0.21 -6.19 -15.86
N LEU A 81 0.95 -7.30 -15.92
CA LEU A 81 0.39 -8.63 -15.69
C LEU A 81 -0.08 -8.80 -14.23
N MET A 82 0.55 -8.12 -13.27
CA MET A 82 0.12 -8.17 -11.88
C MET A 82 -1.32 -7.67 -11.67
N TRP A 83 -1.78 -6.75 -12.53
CA TRP A 83 -3.13 -6.19 -12.42
C TRP A 83 -4.19 -7.08 -13.06
N ILE A 84 -3.81 -8.06 -13.87
CA ILE A 84 -4.73 -8.99 -14.52
C ILE A 84 -4.56 -10.42 -14.01
N ARG A 85 -3.77 -10.61 -12.96
CA ARG A 85 -3.63 -11.88 -12.26
C ARG A 85 -4.39 -11.81 -10.95
N TRP A 86 -5.38 -12.70 -10.76
CA TRP A 86 -6.26 -12.63 -9.59
C TRP A 86 -5.53 -12.61 -8.25
N LYS A 87 -4.52 -13.46 -8.09
CA LYS A 87 -3.77 -13.49 -6.83
C LYS A 87 -3.16 -12.14 -6.48
N ASN A 88 -2.49 -11.51 -7.44
CA ASN A 88 -1.84 -10.22 -7.22
C ASN A 88 -2.86 -9.09 -7.05
N LEU A 89 -3.92 -9.10 -7.86
CA LEU A 89 -4.96 -8.09 -7.77
C LEU A 89 -5.65 -8.12 -6.41
N LEU A 90 -6.00 -9.31 -5.91
CA LEU A 90 -6.67 -9.45 -4.61
C LEU A 90 -5.75 -9.04 -3.46
N ASP A 91 -4.46 -9.30 -3.56
CA ASP A 91 -3.50 -8.88 -2.55
C ASP A 91 -3.28 -7.36 -2.53
N LEU A 92 -3.54 -6.69 -3.66
CA LEU A 92 -3.45 -5.22 -3.76
C LEU A 92 -4.75 -4.52 -3.36
N VAL A 93 -5.89 -5.13 -3.62
CA VAL A 93 -7.21 -4.51 -3.34
C VAL A 93 -7.35 -4.19 -1.86
N GLY A 94 -6.92 -5.09 -0.97
CA GLY A 94 -6.99 -4.87 0.48
C GLY A 94 -6.26 -3.60 0.91
N PRO A 95 -4.96 -3.48 0.65
CA PRO A 95 -4.20 -2.27 0.97
C PRO A 95 -4.77 -0.99 0.35
N ILE A 96 -5.16 -1.05 -0.93
CA ILE A 96 -5.73 0.12 -1.62
C ILE A 96 -7.05 0.54 -0.96
N LEU A 97 -7.93 -0.42 -0.70
CA LEU A 97 -9.25 -0.14 -0.12
C LEU A 97 -9.13 0.41 1.30
N VAL A 98 -8.27 -0.17 2.12
CA VAL A 98 -8.02 0.32 3.48
C VAL A 98 -7.55 1.77 3.47
N HIS A 99 -6.64 2.12 2.57
CA HIS A 99 -6.14 3.48 2.49
C HIS A 99 -7.16 4.46 1.94
N ALA A 100 -7.99 4.02 0.99
CA ALA A 100 -9.09 4.84 0.48
C ALA A 100 -10.10 5.17 1.59
N ILE A 101 -10.47 4.17 2.40
CA ILE A 101 -11.38 4.37 3.53
C ILE A 101 -10.73 5.26 4.60
N ALA A 102 -9.48 5.00 4.95
CA ALA A 102 -8.76 5.79 5.94
C ALA A 102 -8.64 7.24 5.49
N TRP A 103 -8.38 7.50 4.21
CA TRP A 103 -8.34 8.83 3.65
C TRP A 103 -9.69 9.54 3.75
N ALA A 104 -10.77 8.84 3.41
CA ALA A 104 -12.12 9.42 3.51
C ALA A 104 -12.44 9.83 4.96
N ILE A 105 -12.15 8.96 5.92
CA ILE A 105 -12.36 9.26 7.33
C ILE A 105 -11.46 10.40 7.81
N TYR A 106 -10.19 10.37 7.43
CA TYR A 106 -9.22 11.38 7.85
C TYR A 106 -9.59 12.77 7.35
N LEU A 107 -9.97 12.88 6.08
CA LEU A 107 -10.36 14.17 5.50
C LEU A 107 -11.64 14.71 6.10
N ASP A 108 -12.56 13.85 6.53
CA ASP A 108 -13.76 14.24 7.24
C ASP A 108 -13.46 14.83 8.62
N LEU A 109 -12.51 14.20 9.34
CA LEU A 109 -12.15 14.61 10.70
C LEU A 109 -11.21 15.82 10.71
N PHE A 110 -10.39 15.98 9.69
CA PHE A 110 -9.36 17.04 9.62
C PHE A 110 -9.40 17.77 8.27
N PRO A 111 -10.50 18.43 7.93
CA PRO A 111 -10.69 18.96 6.58
C PRO A 111 -9.77 20.12 6.21
N SER A 112 -9.12 20.77 7.16
CA SER A 112 -8.28 21.94 6.91
C SER A 112 -6.78 21.68 7.03
N THR A 113 -6.37 20.43 7.11
CA THR A 113 -4.94 20.07 7.26
C THR A 113 -4.23 19.68 5.92
#